data_34dd2fdb8cd6a5b9d40b36b1aeb587a3
#
_entry.id   34dd2fdb8cd6a5b9d40b36b1aeb587a3
#
_cell.length_a   1.000
_cell.length_b   1.000
_cell.length_c   1.000
_cell.angle_alpha   90.00
_cell.angle_beta   90.00
_cell.angle_gamma   90.00
#
_symmetry.space_group_name_H-M   'P 1'
#
loop_
_entity.id
_entity.type
_entity.pdbx_description
1 polymer ?
#
loop_
_entity_poly.entity_id
_entity_poly.type
_entity_poly.pdbx_seq_one_letter_code
_entity_poly.pdbx_strand_id
1 'polypeptide(L)'
;VKITRVEAVWLQVPIPADRQHVSDFGRATTCDTALVRVETDAGITGVGEAKVSAGGQGDYNGAVAVINHEFGPGLIGQDPRNIVGIWERLYSGTRGHYAIARGHVFPAMSRRGVSISALSGIDIALWDILGKSLGVPVWQLLGGRKAERMPAYASGGWADARGIGAQLMSYVEKGDFKAVKMRIGVIDGSPAASAERVVAAREALGPDIDLMVDAHGTYTVSEARQFCHLVRDCDLAWFEEPVTADDKRGLAEVRAGTHIPIASGESDCTRFDFRDLIELRAADILQPDLGICGGITETMRIAALASAANLRLAPHLWAGAPAFAAGLHLAAASPATHILEFSLGANPMIHELIEESFTVEGGMLTIPDRPGLGITIREDFVGRYRKTG
;
A
#
# COMPACT_ATOMS: atom_id res chain seq x y z
N VAL A 1 -7.88 24.94 16.16
CA VAL A 1 -8.19 24.38 14.83
C VAL A 1 -9.27 23.34 15.00
N LYS A 2 -10.35 23.44 14.20
CA LYS A 2 -11.48 22.51 14.25
C LYS A 2 -11.82 22.04 12.85
N ILE A 3 -12.24 20.80 12.71
CA ILE A 3 -12.74 20.22 11.46
C ILE A 3 -14.08 20.89 11.12
N THR A 4 -14.20 21.41 9.91
CA THR A 4 -15.42 22.05 9.39
C THR A 4 -16.11 21.20 8.34
N ARG A 5 -15.35 20.35 7.61
CA ARG A 5 -15.88 19.48 6.57
C ARG A 5 -15.03 18.22 6.42
N VAL A 6 -15.68 17.10 6.16
CA VAL A 6 -15.05 15.84 5.73
C VAL A 6 -15.78 15.39 4.48
N GLU A 7 -15.04 15.17 3.41
CA GLU A 7 -15.59 14.69 2.14
C GLU A 7 -14.69 13.62 1.54
N ALA A 8 -15.30 12.57 1.03
CA ALA A 8 -14.64 11.64 0.14
C ALA A 8 -15.33 11.66 -1.23
N VAL A 9 -14.52 11.55 -2.28
CA VAL A 9 -14.99 11.46 -3.66
C VAL A 9 -14.34 10.27 -4.35
N TRP A 10 -15.12 9.53 -5.13
CA TRP A 10 -14.59 8.48 -5.99
C TRP A 10 -14.03 9.13 -7.26
N LEU A 11 -12.77 8.91 -7.52
CA LEU A 11 -12.11 9.25 -8.79
C LEU A 11 -11.95 7.99 -9.62
N GLN A 12 -12.35 8.05 -10.89
CA GLN A 12 -12.21 6.95 -11.84
C GLN A 12 -11.58 7.47 -13.13
N VAL A 13 -10.36 7.02 -13.43
CA VAL A 13 -9.62 7.42 -14.63
C VAL A 13 -9.54 6.26 -15.61
N PRO A 14 -10.00 6.43 -16.86
CA PRO A 14 -9.82 5.42 -17.90
C PRO A 14 -8.33 5.21 -18.23
N ILE A 15 -7.91 3.94 -18.37
CA ILE A 15 -6.58 3.59 -18.84
C ILE A 15 -6.63 3.40 -20.36
N PRO A 16 -5.81 4.14 -21.15
CA PRO A 16 -5.72 3.96 -22.59
C PRO A 16 -5.44 2.51 -22.98
N ALA A 17 -6.03 2.04 -24.08
CA ALA A 17 -6.00 0.64 -24.48
C ALA A 17 -4.58 0.06 -24.66
N ASP A 18 -3.65 0.88 -25.12
CA ASP A 18 -2.22 0.56 -25.32
C ASP A 18 -1.41 0.49 -24.01
N ARG A 19 -1.99 0.98 -22.90
CA ARG A 19 -1.37 0.97 -21.57
C ARG A 19 -2.05 0.00 -20.60
N GLN A 20 -3.13 -0.67 -21.05
CA GLN A 20 -3.82 -1.67 -20.26
C GLN A 20 -2.98 -2.94 -20.12
N HIS A 21 -3.02 -3.55 -18.97
CA HIS A 21 -2.45 -4.87 -18.72
C HIS A 21 -3.55 -5.86 -18.30
N VAL A 22 -3.24 -7.14 -18.37
CA VAL A 22 -4.11 -8.22 -17.89
C VAL A 22 -3.39 -8.91 -16.73
N SER A 23 -4.09 -9.07 -15.63
CA SER A 23 -3.63 -9.82 -14.46
C SER A 23 -4.69 -10.84 -14.05
N ASP A 24 -4.48 -11.53 -12.93
CA ASP A 24 -5.48 -12.39 -12.28
C ASP A 24 -6.75 -11.63 -11.88
N PHE A 25 -6.68 -10.29 -11.68
CA PHE A 25 -7.85 -9.41 -11.50
C PHE A 25 -8.58 -9.06 -12.80
N GLY A 26 -8.14 -9.59 -13.94
CA GLY A 26 -8.67 -9.27 -15.26
C GLY A 26 -7.94 -8.12 -15.94
N ARG A 27 -8.60 -7.52 -16.95
CA ARG A 27 -8.04 -6.39 -17.70
C ARG A 27 -8.23 -5.08 -16.95
N ALA A 28 -7.14 -4.39 -16.66
CA ALA A 28 -7.15 -3.06 -16.04
C ALA A 28 -7.59 -1.99 -17.06
N THR A 29 -8.86 -1.59 -17.01
CA THR A 29 -9.47 -0.58 -17.89
C THR A 29 -9.62 0.77 -17.25
N THR A 30 -9.63 0.82 -15.91
CA THR A 30 -9.70 2.05 -15.11
C THR A 30 -8.70 1.99 -13.97
N CYS A 31 -8.37 3.16 -13.43
CA CYS A 31 -7.69 3.32 -12.17
C CYS A 31 -8.62 4.11 -11.24
N ASP A 32 -8.90 3.57 -10.07
CA ASP A 32 -9.92 4.08 -9.15
C ASP A 32 -9.32 4.39 -7.79
N THR A 33 -9.83 5.44 -7.12
CA THR A 33 -9.48 5.74 -5.73
C THR A 33 -10.58 6.53 -5.02
N ALA A 34 -10.66 6.46 -3.70
CA ALA A 34 -11.43 7.40 -2.89
C ALA A 34 -10.50 8.48 -2.31
N LEU A 35 -10.50 9.66 -2.92
CA LEU A 35 -9.81 10.83 -2.40
C LEU A 35 -10.58 11.40 -1.22
N VAL A 36 -9.90 11.53 -0.07
CA VAL A 36 -10.46 12.07 1.17
C VAL A 36 -9.93 13.48 1.42
N ARG A 37 -10.81 14.39 1.81
CA ARG A 37 -10.47 15.74 2.22
C ARG A 37 -11.04 16.04 3.60
N VAL A 38 -10.24 16.65 4.43
CA VAL A 38 -10.62 17.17 5.74
C VAL A 38 -10.28 18.65 5.79
N GLU A 39 -11.30 19.51 5.90
CA GLU A 39 -11.14 20.95 5.95
C GLU A 39 -11.25 21.46 7.39
N THR A 40 -10.57 22.57 7.69
CA THR A 40 -10.54 23.17 9.02
C THR A 40 -10.93 24.63 9.02
N ASP A 41 -11.35 25.16 10.18
CA ASP A 41 -11.62 26.59 10.41
C ASP A 41 -10.38 27.49 10.30
N ALA A 42 -9.19 26.91 10.25
CA ALA A 42 -7.93 27.63 10.00
C ALA A 42 -7.56 27.73 8.51
N GLY A 43 -8.44 27.28 7.60
CA GLY A 43 -8.18 27.27 6.16
C GLY A 43 -7.17 26.19 5.70
N ILE A 44 -6.83 25.24 6.58
CA ILE A 44 -5.96 24.12 6.24
C ILE A 44 -6.83 22.95 5.77
N THR A 45 -6.49 22.40 4.60
CA THR A 45 -7.10 21.18 4.08
C THR A 45 -6.06 20.06 4.06
N GLY A 46 -6.39 18.94 4.72
CA GLY A 46 -5.65 17.71 4.60
C GLY A 46 -6.23 16.79 3.55
N VAL A 47 -5.36 16.01 2.91
CA VAL A 47 -5.74 15.03 1.91
C VAL A 47 -5.31 13.63 2.32
N GLY A 48 -6.13 12.64 1.97
CA GLY A 48 -5.86 11.24 2.23
C GLY A 48 -6.49 10.36 1.14
N GLU A 49 -6.31 9.08 1.27
CA GLU A 49 -6.81 8.10 0.32
C GLU A 49 -7.29 6.85 1.03
N ALA A 50 -8.49 6.38 0.66
CA ALA A 50 -9.00 5.09 1.04
C ALA A 50 -8.96 4.15 -0.17
N LYS A 51 -8.33 2.99 0.00
CA LYS A 51 -8.21 1.98 -1.05
C LYS A 51 -9.02 0.75 -0.66
N VAL A 52 -9.86 0.26 -1.57
CA VAL A 52 -10.82 -0.82 -1.26
C VAL A 52 -10.70 -2.03 -2.17
N SER A 53 -9.87 -1.97 -3.22
CA SER A 53 -9.66 -3.09 -4.12
C SER A 53 -8.22 -3.24 -4.53
N ALA A 54 -7.82 -4.48 -4.79
CA ALA A 54 -6.57 -4.80 -5.40
C ALA A 54 -6.50 -4.26 -6.84
N GLY A 55 -5.30 -4.00 -7.33
CA GLY A 55 -5.10 -3.51 -8.69
C GLY A 55 -5.66 -2.11 -9.00
N GLY A 56 -6.22 -1.41 -8.02
CA GLY A 56 -6.73 -0.04 -8.19
C GLY A 56 -8.03 0.05 -8.98
N GLN A 57 -8.73 -1.06 -9.22
CA GLN A 57 -10.07 -1.10 -9.83
C GLN A 57 -11.10 -1.53 -8.79
N GLY A 58 -12.33 -1.02 -8.88
CA GLY A 58 -13.41 -1.50 -8.04
C GLY A 58 -14.49 -0.48 -7.76
N ASP A 59 -15.46 -0.88 -6.93
CA ASP A 59 -16.55 0.00 -6.46
C ASP A 59 -16.11 0.67 -5.16
N TYR A 60 -15.88 1.97 -5.22
CA TYR A 60 -15.48 2.80 -4.08
C TYR A 60 -16.66 3.47 -3.35
N ASN A 61 -17.92 3.24 -3.80
CA ASN A 61 -19.11 3.81 -3.16
C ASN A 61 -19.18 3.46 -1.67
N GLY A 62 -18.83 2.24 -1.30
CA GLY A 62 -18.82 1.80 0.10
C GLY A 62 -17.90 2.64 0.99
N ALA A 63 -16.67 2.86 0.57
CA ALA A 63 -15.72 3.69 1.32
C ALA A 63 -16.16 5.15 1.37
N VAL A 64 -16.61 5.70 0.24
CA VAL A 64 -17.14 7.07 0.15
C VAL A 64 -18.34 7.25 1.08
N ALA A 65 -19.28 6.30 1.10
CA ALA A 65 -20.45 6.36 1.97
C ALA A 65 -20.07 6.30 3.47
N VAL A 66 -19.14 5.41 3.85
CA VAL A 66 -18.67 5.32 5.24
C VAL A 66 -18.01 6.63 5.67
N ILE A 67 -17.18 7.23 4.83
CA ILE A 67 -16.53 8.51 5.15
C ILE A 67 -17.55 9.63 5.25
N ASN A 68 -18.43 9.78 4.26
CA ASN A 68 -19.32 10.93 4.17
C ASN A 68 -20.50 10.87 5.13
N HIS A 69 -21.01 9.67 5.45
CA HIS A 69 -22.26 9.52 6.20
C HIS A 69 -22.10 8.89 7.58
N GLU A 70 -21.04 8.12 7.83
CA GLU A 70 -20.80 7.52 9.14
C GLU A 70 -19.70 8.26 9.91
N PHE A 71 -18.49 8.40 9.34
CA PHE A 71 -17.33 8.95 10.05
C PHE A 71 -17.32 10.48 10.08
N GLY A 72 -17.50 11.09 8.92
CA GLY A 72 -17.38 12.54 8.73
C GLY A 72 -18.24 13.38 9.67
N PRO A 73 -19.57 13.09 9.77
CA PRO A 73 -20.43 13.86 10.67
C PRO A 73 -19.96 13.87 12.12
N GLY A 74 -19.42 12.77 12.61
CA GLY A 74 -18.87 12.66 13.97
C GLY A 74 -17.55 13.40 14.21
N LEU A 75 -16.89 13.86 13.16
CA LEU A 75 -15.62 14.59 13.24
C LEU A 75 -15.77 16.12 13.24
N ILE A 76 -16.92 16.64 12.80
CA ILE A 76 -17.16 18.08 12.75
C ILE A 76 -17.01 18.69 14.14
N GLY A 77 -16.24 19.78 14.22
CA GLY A 77 -15.94 20.50 15.47
C GLY A 77 -14.83 19.87 16.34
N GLN A 78 -14.31 18.68 15.96
CA GLN A 78 -13.16 18.09 16.66
C GLN A 78 -11.84 18.77 16.24
N ASP A 79 -10.83 18.67 17.09
CA ASP A 79 -9.47 19.11 16.75
C ASP A 79 -8.78 18.02 15.91
N PRO A 80 -8.42 18.31 14.64
CA PRO A 80 -7.80 17.33 13.76
C PRO A 80 -6.41 16.86 14.23
N ARG A 81 -5.77 17.59 15.15
CA ARG A 81 -4.47 17.23 15.70
C ARG A 81 -4.55 16.11 16.74
N ASN A 82 -5.74 15.79 17.23
CA ASN A 82 -5.97 14.67 18.14
C ASN A 82 -6.13 13.35 17.36
N ILE A 83 -5.12 13.02 16.54
CA ILE A 83 -5.16 11.93 15.55
C ILE A 83 -5.45 10.59 16.22
N VAL A 84 -4.68 10.22 17.23
CA VAL A 84 -4.86 8.93 17.95
C VAL A 84 -6.24 8.84 18.59
N GLY A 85 -6.72 9.91 19.23
CA GLY A 85 -8.04 9.95 19.83
C GLY A 85 -9.16 9.79 18.80
N ILE A 86 -9.03 10.41 17.64
CA ILE A 86 -9.97 10.26 16.51
C ILE A 86 -9.90 8.82 15.99
N TRP A 87 -8.71 8.29 15.73
CA TRP A 87 -8.50 6.93 15.24
C TRP A 87 -9.21 5.89 16.13
N GLU A 88 -8.95 5.94 17.44
CA GLU A 88 -9.54 5.00 18.40
C GLU A 88 -11.08 5.13 18.48
N ARG A 89 -11.63 6.34 18.38
CA ARG A 89 -13.09 6.54 18.31
C ARG A 89 -13.70 5.98 17.03
N LEU A 90 -13.09 6.21 15.87
CA LEU A 90 -13.57 5.67 14.60
C LEU A 90 -13.50 4.15 14.60
N TYR A 91 -12.43 3.56 15.12
CA TYR A 91 -12.26 2.13 15.22
C TYR A 91 -13.24 1.48 16.20
N SER A 92 -13.43 2.08 17.37
CA SER A 92 -14.30 1.56 18.46
C SER A 92 -15.75 1.99 18.32
N GLY A 93 -16.08 2.93 17.44
CA GLY A 93 -17.43 3.45 17.20
C GLY A 93 -18.04 4.01 18.50
N THR A 94 -19.29 3.66 18.81
CA THR A 94 -19.99 4.11 20.00
C THR A 94 -19.32 3.67 21.32
N ARG A 95 -18.40 2.75 21.28
CA ARG A 95 -17.59 2.29 22.43
C ARG A 95 -16.28 3.03 22.62
N GLY A 96 -15.96 4.02 21.78
CA GLY A 96 -14.69 4.74 21.79
C GLY A 96 -14.36 5.38 23.15
N HIS A 97 -15.35 5.90 23.84
CA HIS A 97 -15.16 6.46 25.18
C HIS A 97 -14.73 5.40 26.23
N TYR A 98 -15.23 4.18 26.14
CA TYR A 98 -14.78 3.08 27.01
C TYR A 98 -13.36 2.63 26.66
N ALA A 99 -13.05 2.54 25.38
CA ALA A 99 -11.71 2.15 24.92
C ALA A 99 -10.65 3.10 25.49
N ILE A 100 -10.85 4.41 25.33
CA ILE A 100 -9.94 5.44 25.82
C ILE A 100 -9.86 5.43 27.37
N ALA A 101 -11.00 5.39 28.05
CA ALA A 101 -11.03 5.45 29.52
C ALA A 101 -10.38 4.22 30.20
N ARG A 102 -10.42 3.06 29.56
CA ARG A 102 -9.92 1.81 30.12
C ARG A 102 -8.58 1.35 29.55
N GLY A 103 -8.04 2.07 28.54
CA GLY A 103 -6.82 1.64 27.85
C GLY A 103 -6.98 0.31 27.09
N HIS A 104 -8.21 -0.05 26.71
CA HIS A 104 -8.54 -1.25 25.94
C HIS A 104 -9.06 -0.88 24.55
N VAL A 105 -8.96 -1.82 23.60
CA VAL A 105 -9.56 -1.71 22.29
C VAL A 105 -10.92 -2.42 22.31
N PHE A 106 -11.97 -1.69 21.95
CA PHE A 106 -13.33 -2.22 21.82
C PHE A 106 -13.84 -1.98 20.40
N PRO A 107 -13.39 -2.77 19.39
CA PRO A 107 -13.76 -2.51 18.02
C PRO A 107 -15.29 -2.56 17.85
N ALA A 108 -15.83 -1.64 17.06
CA ALA A 108 -17.21 -1.75 16.62
C ALA A 108 -17.35 -3.00 15.75
N MET A 109 -18.55 -3.60 15.74
CA MET A 109 -18.84 -4.71 14.84
C MET A 109 -18.58 -4.28 13.39
N SER A 110 -18.06 -5.18 12.57
CA SER A 110 -17.77 -4.93 11.15
C SER A 110 -16.60 -3.93 10.88
N ARG A 111 -15.75 -3.63 11.85
CA ARG A 111 -14.55 -2.81 11.61
C ARG A 111 -13.45 -3.65 10.93
N ARG A 112 -13.69 -3.99 9.67
CA ARG A 112 -12.81 -4.71 8.76
C ARG A 112 -12.96 -4.17 7.34
N GLY A 113 -12.02 -4.46 6.46
CA GLY A 113 -12.08 -4.13 5.04
C GLY A 113 -12.41 -2.65 4.80
N VAL A 114 -13.48 -2.40 4.08
CA VAL A 114 -13.91 -1.05 3.64
C VAL A 114 -13.94 -0.01 4.78
N SER A 115 -14.38 -0.41 6.00
CA SER A 115 -14.41 0.52 7.14
C SER A 115 -13.01 0.92 7.60
N ILE A 116 -12.03 0.01 7.55
CA ILE A 116 -10.65 0.34 7.90
C ILE A 116 -10.00 1.15 6.79
N SER A 117 -10.28 0.84 5.52
CA SER A 117 -9.83 1.67 4.40
C SER A 117 -10.37 3.10 4.50
N ALA A 118 -11.63 3.27 4.84
CA ALA A 118 -12.23 4.59 5.07
C ALA A 118 -11.54 5.34 6.23
N LEU A 119 -11.21 4.62 7.32
CA LEU A 119 -10.45 5.17 8.44
C LEU A 119 -9.03 5.55 7.99
N SER A 120 -8.38 4.73 7.16
CA SER A 120 -7.04 5.01 6.60
C SER A 120 -7.00 6.36 5.90
N GLY A 121 -7.97 6.61 5.03
CA GLY A 121 -8.03 7.88 4.29
C GLY A 121 -8.20 9.09 5.19
N ILE A 122 -9.00 8.98 6.25
CA ILE A 122 -9.14 10.06 7.24
C ILE A 122 -7.84 10.23 8.03
N ASP A 123 -7.23 9.17 8.50
CA ASP A 123 -5.99 9.21 9.27
C ASP A 123 -4.86 9.90 8.49
N ILE A 124 -4.66 9.53 7.22
CA ILE A 124 -3.68 10.16 6.34
C ILE A 124 -3.94 11.66 6.22
N ALA A 125 -5.21 12.07 6.01
CA ALA A 125 -5.58 13.48 5.92
C ALA A 125 -5.33 14.25 7.22
N LEU A 126 -5.52 13.63 8.38
CA LEU A 126 -5.24 14.26 9.67
C LEU A 126 -3.73 14.49 9.89
N TRP A 127 -2.88 13.52 9.50
CA TRP A 127 -1.43 13.69 9.52
C TRP A 127 -0.97 14.80 8.57
N ASP A 128 -1.59 14.91 7.40
CA ASP A 128 -1.32 15.99 6.44
C ASP A 128 -1.67 17.34 7.04
N ILE A 129 -2.83 17.49 7.71
CA ILE A 129 -3.21 18.71 8.44
C ILE A 129 -2.18 19.05 9.51
N LEU A 130 -1.78 18.06 10.33
CA LEU A 130 -0.83 18.31 11.42
C LEU A 130 0.50 18.84 10.86
N GLY A 131 1.05 18.20 9.82
CA GLY A 131 2.27 18.66 9.18
C GLY A 131 2.15 20.07 8.59
N LYS A 132 1.06 20.35 7.86
CA LYS A 132 0.78 21.69 7.31
C LYS A 132 0.62 22.73 8.40
N SER A 133 -0.07 22.42 9.50
CA SER A 133 -0.30 23.34 10.61
C SER A 133 0.97 23.72 11.36
N LEU A 134 1.98 22.85 11.36
CA LEU A 134 3.28 23.07 12.00
C LEU A 134 4.37 23.50 11.03
N GLY A 135 4.09 23.51 9.72
CA GLY A 135 5.04 23.85 8.68
C GLY A 135 6.15 22.81 8.47
N VAL A 136 5.89 21.54 8.80
CA VAL A 136 6.87 20.43 8.72
C VAL A 136 6.33 19.24 7.94
N PRO A 137 7.19 18.44 7.27
CA PRO A 137 6.78 17.21 6.62
C PRO A 137 6.38 16.15 7.63
N VAL A 138 5.50 15.21 7.23
CA VAL A 138 4.99 14.15 8.11
C VAL A 138 6.11 13.28 8.70
N TRP A 139 7.14 12.93 7.94
CA TRP A 139 8.26 12.14 8.47
C TRP A 139 8.94 12.79 9.69
N GLN A 140 8.95 14.12 9.77
CA GLN A 140 9.52 14.84 10.93
C GLN A 140 8.66 14.65 12.17
N LEU A 141 7.34 14.59 12.02
CA LEU A 141 6.40 14.31 13.12
C LEU A 141 6.48 12.87 13.61
N LEU A 142 6.91 11.94 12.73
CA LEU A 142 7.10 10.53 13.07
C LEU A 142 8.46 10.23 13.76
N GLY A 143 9.26 11.27 14.04
CA GLY A 143 10.53 11.12 14.77
C GLY A 143 11.78 11.41 13.95
N GLY A 144 11.62 11.86 12.71
CA GLY A 144 12.73 12.15 11.81
C GLY A 144 12.88 11.13 10.69
N ARG A 145 13.75 11.41 9.74
CA ARG A 145 14.04 10.50 8.62
C ARG A 145 15.44 9.90 8.74
N LYS A 146 15.56 8.62 8.44
CA LYS A 146 16.84 7.91 8.40
C LYS A 146 17.63 8.16 7.11
N ALA A 147 16.94 8.59 6.04
CA ALA A 147 17.53 8.89 4.73
C ALA A 147 16.65 9.88 3.95
N GLU A 148 17.27 10.68 3.09
CA GLU A 148 16.58 11.59 2.16
C GLU A 148 16.02 10.85 0.94
N ARG A 149 16.65 9.75 0.57
CA ARG A 149 16.26 8.87 -0.54
C ARG A 149 16.25 7.43 -0.05
N MET A 150 15.32 6.64 -0.55
CA MET A 150 15.16 5.24 -0.19
C MET A 150 15.25 4.35 -1.43
N PRO A 151 15.82 3.13 -1.33
CA PRO A 151 15.79 2.17 -2.42
C PRO A 151 14.35 1.88 -2.87
N ALA A 152 14.17 1.72 -4.18
CA ALA A 152 12.89 1.35 -4.77
C ALA A 152 13.06 0.14 -5.69
N TYR A 153 12.01 -0.69 -5.75
CA TYR A 153 11.90 -1.73 -6.76
C TYR A 153 10.82 -1.40 -7.79
N ALA A 154 11.08 -1.79 -9.04
CA ALA A 154 10.09 -1.65 -10.10
C ALA A 154 9.05 -2.77 -10.02
N SER A 155 7.77 -2.42 -9.88
CA SER A 155 6.67 -3.37 -9.78
C SER A 155 5.85 -3.42 -11.07
N GLY A 156 5.62 -4.63 -11.59
CA GLY A 156 4.89 -4.87 -12.83
C GLY A 156 5.09 -6.29 -13.35
N GLY A 157 5.51 -6.46 -14.60
CA GLY A 157 5.96 -7.74 -15.15
C GLY A 157 4.83 -8.72 -15.49
N TRP A 158 4.09 -8.44 -16.58
CA TRP A 158 2.95 -9.26 -17.04
C TRP A 158 3.22 -10.02 -18.35
N ALA A 159 4.37 -9.81 -19.00
CA ALA A 159 4.70 -10.47 -20.25
C ALA A 159 4.84 -12.00 -20.09
N ASP A 160 4.62 -12.76 -21.16
CA ASP A 160 4.85 -14.19 -21.20
C ASP A 160 6.36 -14.55 -21.06
N ALA A 161 6.70 -15.83 -21.03
CA ALA A 161 8.09 -16.27 -20.85
C ALA A 161 9.05 -15.75 -21.94
N ARG A 162 8.57 -15.44 -23.15
CA ARG A 162 9.41 -14.91 -24.24
C ARG A 162 9.68 -13.43 -24.07
N GLY A 163 8.73 -12.69 -23.51
CA GLY A 163 8.77 -11.23 -23.38
C GLY A 163 9.21 -10.72 -22.02
N ILE A 164 9.11 -11.55 -20.96
CA ILE A 164 9.31 -11.09 -19.56
C ILE A 164 10.71 -10.52 -19.32
N GLY A 165 11.75 -11.15 -19.85
CA GLY A 165 13.12 -10.67 -19.70
C GLY A 165 13.31 -9.27 -20.27
N ALA A 166 12.84 -9.03 -21.50
CA ALA A 166 12.92 -7.71 -22.14
C ALA A 166 12.07 -6.66 -21.41
N GLN A 167 10.88 -7.05 -20.91
CA GLN A 167 10.02 -6.15 -20.14
C GLN A 167 10.70 -5.71 -18.85
N LEU A 168 11.25 -6.64 -18.05
CA LEU A 168 11.90 -6.31 -16.78
C LEU A 168 13.20 -5.53 -16.97
N MET A 169 14.00 -5.85 -18.03
CA MET A 169 15.17 -5.06 -18.36
C MET A 169 14.81 -3.61 -18.71
N SER A 170 13.69 -3.39 -19.42
CA SER A 170 13.22 -2.02 -19.70
C SER A 170 12.85 -1.25 -18.43
N TYR A 171 12.42 -1.96 -17.36
CA TYR A 171 12.19 -1.35 -16.05
C TYR A 171 13.49 -0.96 -15.37
N VAL A 172 14.48 -1.86 -15.37
CA VAL A 172 15.82 -1.57 -14.84
C VAL A 172 16.40 -0.32 -15.50
N GLU A 173 16.36 -0.24 -16.84
CA GLU A 173 16.90 0.88 -17.61
C GLU A 173 16.19 2.20 -17.34
N LYS A 174 14.88 2.17 -17.12
CA LYS A 174 14.06 3.38 -16.94
C LYS A 174 14.40 4.19 -15.69
N GLY A 175 14.83 3.56 -14.60
CA GLY A 175 15.12 4.23 -13.32
C GLY A 175 16.41 3.74 -12.66
N ASP A 176 17.22 2.96 -13.34
CA ASP A 176 18.41 2.27 -12.80
C ASP A 176 18.06 1.44 -11.56
N PHE A 177 16.90 0.76 -11.61
CA PHE A 177 16.44 -0.10 -10.53
C PHE A 177 17.40 -1.27 -10.31
N LYS A 178 17.63 -1.60 -9.05
CA LYS A 178 18.43 -2.76 -8.63
C LYS A 178 17.54 -3.92 -8.18
N ALA A 179 16.23 -3.75 -8.25
CA ALA A 179 15.24 -4.73 -7.85
C ALA A 179 13.98 -4.60 -8.71
N VAL A 180 13.39 -5.73 -9.09
CA VAL A 180 12.16 -5.78 -9.89
C VAL A 180 11.21 -6.85 -9.35
N LYS A 181 9.90 -6.60 -9.43
CA LYS A 181 8.85 -7.56 -9.06
C LYS A 181 7.99 -7.89 -10.28
N MET A 182 7.72 -9.17 -10.52
CA MET A 182 6.85 -9.64 -11.58
C MET A 182 5.67 -10.42 -11.02
N ARG A 183 4.55 -10.38 -11.75
CA ARG A 183 3.34 -11.14 -11.44
C ARG A 183 3.45 -12.57 -11.93
N ILE A 184 2.99 -13.51 -11.08
CA ILE A 184 2.87 -14.94 -11.37
C ILE A 184 1.52 -15.45 -10.84
N GLY A 185 1.27 -16.73 -10.90
CA GLY A 185 0.12 -17.36 -10.24
C GLY A 185 -0.83 -18.03 -11.22
N VAL A 186 -2.12 -18.07 -10.86
CA VAL A 186 -3.15 -18.80 -11.62
C VAL A 186 -3.26 -18.35 -13.09
N ILE A 187 -2.91 -17.11 -13.38
CA ILE A 187 -2.95 -16.57 -14.76
C ILE A 187 -1.97 -17.29 -15.68
N ASP A 188 -0.89 -17.85 -15.17
CA ASP A 188 0.09 -18.62 -15.93
C ASP A 188 -0.39 -20.06 -16.22
N GLY A 189 -1.47 -20.48 -15.58
CA GLY A 189 -2.09 -21.80 -15.75
C GLY A 189 -1.51 -22.89 -14.86
N SER A 190 -0.25 -22.79 -14.43
CA SER A 190 0.36 -23.76 -13.51
C SER A 190 1.63 -23.21 -12.82
N PRO A 191 2.05 -23.78 -11.68
CA PRO A 191 3.33 -23.45 -11.05
C PRO A 191 4.54 -23.66 -11.96
N ALA A 192 4.48 -24.63 -12.87
CA ALA A 192 5.56 -24.87 -13.83
C ALA A 192 5.66 -23.76 -14.88
N ALA A 193 4.52 -23.27 -15.41
CA ALA A 193 4.50 -22.16 -16.34
C ALA A 193 4.97 -20.85 -15.70
N SER A 194 4.60 -20.58 -14.45
CA SER A 194 5.16 -19.47 -13.67
C SER A 194 6.67 -19.61 -13.50
N ALA A 195 7.15 -20.82 -13.18
CA ALA A 195 8.58 -21.06 -13.04
C ALA A 195 9.37 -20.83 -14.34
N GLU A 196 8.83 -21.22 -15.49
CA GLU A 196 9.45 -20.93 -16.80
C GLU A 196 9.62 -19.41 -17.03
N ARG A 197 8.62 -18.60 -16.65
CA ARG A 197 8.72 -17.13 -16.72
C ARG A 197 9.78 -16.58 -15.77
N VAL A 198 9.86 -17.12 -14.55
CA VAL A 198 10.86 -16.70 -13.55
C VAL A 198 12.27 -17.04 -14.01
N VAL A 199 12.50 -18.24 -14.56
CA VAL A 199 13.81 -18.63 -15.12
C VAL A 199 14.21 -17.69 -16.26
N ALA A 200 13.31 -17.43 -17.21
CA ALA A 200 13.57 -16.50 -18.31
C ALA A 200 13.85 -15.06 -17.81
N ALA A 201 13.16 -14.62 -16.76
CA ALA A 201 13.42 -13.33 -16.12
C ALA A 201 14.81 -13.28 -15.48
N ARG A 202 15.18 -14.32 -14.70
CA ARG A 202 16.49 -14.41 -14.04
C ARG A 202 17.63 -14.46 -15.05
N GLU A 203 17.47 -15.23 -16.12
CA GLU A 203 18.48 -15.30 -17.21
C GLU A 203 18.73 -13.93 -17.84
N ALA A 204 17.67 -13.15 -18.07
CA ALA A 204 17.79 -11.81 -18.67
C ALA A 204 18.37 -10.76 -17.73
N LEU A 205 17.97 -10.80 -16.45
CA LEU A 205 18.38 -9.82 -15.43
C LEU A 205 19.80 -10.04 -14.92
N GLY A 206 20.32 -11.27 -15.03
CA GLY A 206 21.58 -11.65 -14.41
C GLY A 206 21.50 -11.72 -12.87
N PRO A 207 22.60 -11.94 -12.17
CA PRO A 207 22.61 -12.15 -10.72
C PRO A 207 22.55 -10.85 -9.89
N ASP A 208 22.82 -9.69 -10.48
CA ASP A 208 23.01 -8.42 -9.77
C ASP A 208 21.71 -7.64 -9.54
N ILE A 209 20.60 -8.12 -10.10
CA ILE A 209 19.27 -7.51 -9.93
C ILE A 209 18.41 -8.41 -9.05
N ASP A 210 17.93 -7.89 -7.94
CA ASP A 210 16.98 -8.58 -7.07
C ASP A 210 15.68 -8.86 -7.83
N LEU A 211 15.28 -10.12 -7.89
CA LEU A 211 14.03 -10.55 -8.52
C LEU A 211 13.03 -10.98 -7.47
N MET A 212 11.86 -10.36 -7.47
CA MET A 212 10.72 -10.70 -6.62
C MET A 212 9.57 -11.21 -7.49
N VAL A 213 8.74 -12.06 -6.89
CA VAL A 213 7.53 -12.58 -7.53
C VAL A 213 6.32 -12.40 -6.64
N ASP A 214 5.14 -12.25 -7.26
CA ASP A 214 3.89 -12.00 -6.57
C ASP A 214 2.76 -12.82 -7.20
N ALA A 215 2.11 -13.66 -6.39
CA ALA A 215 1.03 -14.54 -6.82
C ALA A 215 -0.38 -14.07 -6.40
N HIS A 216 -0.51 -12.94 -5.70
CA HIS A 216 -1.80 -12.41 -5.20
C HIS A 216 -2.67 -13.47 -4.51
N GLY A 217 -2.08 -14.39 -3.76
CA GLY A 217 -2.81 -15.41 -3.02
C GLY A 217 -3.48 -16.49 -3.88
N THR A 218 -3.10 -16.65 -5.14
CA THR A 218 -3.83 -17.49 -6.09
C THR A 218 -3.44 -18.96 -6.07
N TYR A 219 -2.35 -19.34 -5.40
CA TYR A 219 -1.97 -20.73 -5.25
C TYR A 219 -2.59 -21.39 -4.02
N THR A 220 -2.73 -22.70 -4.07
CA THR A 220 -2.83 -23.55 -2.89
C THR A 220 -1.45 -23.73 -2.25
N VAL A 221 -1.41 -24.17 -0.99
CA VAL A 221 -0.14 -24.48 -0.30
C VAL A 221 0.72 -25.46 -1.10
N SER A 222 0.09 -26.49 -1.71
CA SER A 222 0.80 -27.48 -2.52
C SER A 222 1.42 -26.88 -3.78
N GLU A 223 0.68 -26.02 -4.50
CA GLU A 223 1.16 -25.35 -5.70
C GLU A 223 2.28 -24.35 -5.38
N ALA A 224 2.12 -23.58 -4.30
CA ALA A 224 3.15 -22.63 -3.84
C ALA A 224 4.47 -23.37 -3.49
N ARG A 225 4.38 -24.51 -2.81
CA ARG A 225 5.56 -25.34 -2.49
C ARG A 225 6.18 -25.96 -3.74
N GLN A 226 5.35 -26.41 -4.70
CA GLN A 226 5.84 -26.89 -5.99
C GLN A 226 6.58 -25.79 -6.75
N PHE A 227 6.00 -24.58 -6.80
CA PHE A 227 6.66 -23.43 -7.41
C PHE A 227 8.00 -23.12 -6.75
N CYS A 228 8.05 -23.02 -5.41
CA CYS A 228 9.31 -22.78 -4.69
C CYS A 228 10.38 -23.81 -5.02
N HIS A 229 10.00 -25.08 -5.17
CA HIS A 229 10.94 -26.14 -5.57
C HIS A 229 11.48 -25.93 -6.98
N LEU A 230 10.63 -25.52 -7.93
CA LEU A 230 11.02 -25.32 -9.34
C LEU A 230 11.96 -24.11 -9.53
N VAL A 231 11.82 -23.08 -8.71
CA VAL A 231 12.60 -21.84 -8.82
C VAL A 231 13.70 -21.69 -7.76
N ARG A 232 14.03 -22.79 -7.05
CA ARG A 232 15.00 -22.75 -5.93
C ARG A 232 16.37 -22.19 -6.30
N ASP A 233 16.76 -22.31 -7.57
CA ASP A 233 18.06 -21.87 -8.08
C ASP A 233 18.00 -20.47 -8.73
N CYS A 234 16.82 -19.79 -8.66
CA CYS A 234 16.61 -18.46 -9.25
C CYS A 234 16.96 -17.30 -8.31
N ASP A 235 17.39 -17.56 -7.07
CA ASP A 235 17.77 -16.55 -6.08
C ASP A 235 16.73 -15.42 -5.96
N LEU A 236 15.49 -15.79 -5.60
CA LEU A 236 14.40 -14.83 -5.44
C LEU A 236 14.55 -14.05 -4.14
N ALA A 237 14.48 -12.73 -4.21
CA ALA A 237 14.54 -11.83 -3.06
C ALA A 237 13.33 -12.00 -2.14
N TRP A 238 12.13 -12.24 -2.70
CA TRP A 238 10.95 -12.74 -1.99
C TRP A 238 9.88 -13.32 -2.92
N PHE A 239 9.00 -14.09 -2.33
CA PHE A 239 7.75 -14.56 -2.91
C PHE A 239 6.58 -13.93 -2.14
N GLU A 240 5.82 -13.05 -2.81
CA GLU A 240 4.71 -12.27 -2.26
C GLU A 240 3.40 -13.03 -2.42
N GLU A 241 2.61 -13.04 -1.36
CA GLU A 241 1.29 -13.68 -1.28
C GLU A 241 1.18 -15.02 -2.01
N PRO A 242 1.95 -16.06 -1.59
CA PRO A 242 1.84 -17.40 -2.18
C PRO A 242 0.43 -17.96 -2.17
N VAL A 243 -0.27 -17.77 -1.06
CA VAL A 243 -1.63 -18.25 -0.80
C VAL A 243 -2.49 -17.11 -0.29
N THR A 244 -3.81 -17.26 -0.33
CA THR A 244 -4.76 -16.21 0.09
C THR A 244 -4.43 -15.67 1.50
N ALA A 245 -4.60 -14.35 1.69
CA ALA A 245 -4.36 -13.66 2.96
C ALA A 245 -5.17 -14.24 4.14
N ASP A 246 -6.31 -14.87 3.88
CA ASP A 246 -7.13 -15.54 4.89
C ASP A 246 -6.48 -16.84 5.42
N ASP A 247 -5.60 -17.49 4.64
CA ASP A 247 -4.91 -18.71 5.03
C ASP A 247 -3.50 -18.44 5.60
N LYS A 248 -3.44 -17.71 6.70
CA LYS A 248 -2.17 -17.41 7.39
C LYS A 248 -1.41 -18.67 7.86
N ARG A 249 -2.11 -19.78 8.10
CA ARG A 249 -1.48 -21.05 8.46
C ARG A 249 -0.84 -21.72 7.24
N GLY A 250 -1.54 -21.72 6.11
CA GLY A 250 -0.98 -22.19 4.84
C GLY A 250 0.22 -21.34 4.42
N LEU A 251 0.16 -20.03 4.62
CA LEU A 251 1.30 -19.13 4.38
C LEU A 251 2.52 -19.54 5.25
N ALA A 252 2.29 -19.83 6.53
CA ALA A 252 3.34 -20.31 7.44
C ALA A 252 3.92 -21.68 7.00
N GLU A 253 3.08 -22.58 6.46
CA GLU A 253 3.53 -23.87 5.90
C GLU A 253 4.40 -23.66 4.64
N VAL A 254 4.04 -22.75 3.76
CA VAL A 254 4.86 -22.40 2.58
C VAL A 254 6.20 -21.86 3.05
N ARG A 255 6.18 -20.87 3.95
CA ARG A 255 7.41 -20.27 4.49
C ARG A 255 8.34 -21.29 5.13
N ALA A 256 7.82 -22.22 5.92
CA ALA A 256 8.62 -23.26 6.57
C ALA A 256 9.22 -24.26 5.56
N GLY A 257 8.64 -24.38 4.37
CA GLY A 257 9.04 -25.34 3.33
C GLY A 257 10.00 -24.77 2.27
N THR A 258 10.43 -23.52 2.39
CA THR A 258 11.30 -22.86 1.40
C THR A 258 12.38 -22.00 2.05
N HIS A 259 13.46 -21.75 1.33
CA HIS A 259 14.48 -20.74 1.70
C HIS A 259 14.18 -19.35 1.11
N ILE A 260 13.20 -19.26 0.18
CA ILE A 260 12.78 -17.99 -0.41
C ILE A 260 12.03 -17.19 0.67
N PRO A 261 12.43 -15.95 0.97
CA PRO A 261 11.69 -15.10 1.90
C PRO A 261 10.23 -14.91 1.45
N ILE A 262 9.30 -15.00 2.38
CA ILE A 262 7.87 -14.80 2.11
C ILE A 262 7.48 -13.38 2.51
N ALA A 263 6.79 -12.67 1.60
CA ALA A 263 6.22 -11.36 1.83
C ALA A 263 4.69 -11.42 1.80
N SER A 264 4.02 -10.66 2.67
CA SER A 264 2.55 -10.59 2.70
C SER A 264 2.08 -9.41 3.54
N GLY A 265 0.82 -9.02 3.36
CA GLY A 265 0.15 -8.04 4.21
C GLY A 265 -0.60 -6.93 3.48
N GLU A 266 -0.60 -6.88 2.16
CA GLU A 266 -1.29 -5.82 1.39
C GLU A 266 -2.81 -5.82 1.62
N SER A 267 -3.39 -6.98 1.88
CA SER A 267 -4.82 -7.18 2.15
C SER A 267 -5.18 -7.17 3.63
N ASP A 268 -4.18 -7.12 4.53
CA ASP A 268 -4.38 -7.20 5.97
C ASP A 268 -4.80 -5.85 6.58
N CYS A 269 -5.68 -5.92 7.58
CA CYS A 269 -6.22 -4.76 8.28
C CYS A 269 -5.72 -4.70 9.72
N THR A 270 -5.15 -3.57 10.10
CA THR A 270 -4.73 -3.24 11.47
C THR A 270 -3.59 -4.12 12.02
N ARG A 271 -2.94 -3.64 13.09
CA ARG A 271 -1.92 -4.39 13.83
C ARG A 271 -2.33 -5.80 14.27
N PHE A 272 -3.62 -6.08 14.33
CA PHE A 272 -4.10 -7.39 14.80
C PHE A 272 -3.87 -8.49 13.78
N ASP A 273 -4.12 -8.22 12.48
CA ASP A 273 -3.82 -9.17 11.41
C ASP A 273 -2.30 -9.36 11.26
N PHE A 274 -1.53 -8.27 11.38
CA PHE A 274 -0.07 -8.33 11.34
C PHE A 274 0.53 -9.05 12.56
N ARG A 275 -0.07 -8.91 13.75
CA ARG A 275 0.30 -9.73 14.91
C ARG A 275 0.14 -11.22 14.57
N ASP A 276 -0.98 -11.60 13.96
CA ASP A 276 -1.24 -13.00 13.61
C ASP A 276 -0.22 -13.52 12.58
N LEU A 277 0.18 -12.72 11.58
CA LEU A 277 1.28 -13.05 10.67
C LEU A 277 2.60 -13.30 11.42
N ILE A 278 2.92 -12.45 12.39
CA ILE A 278 4.15 -12.54 13.19
C ILE A 278 4.12 -13.78 14.10
N GLU A 279 3.04 -13.99 14.87
CA GLU A 279 2.90 -15.09 15.81
C GLU A 279 2.93 -16.45 15.11
N LEU A 280 2.31 -16.56 13.94
CA LEU A 280 2.32 -17.77 13.11
C LEU A 280 3.63 -17.94 12.32
N ARG A 281 4.53 -16.95 12.35
CA ARG A 281 5.72 -16.91 11.50
C ARG A 281 5.37 -17.11 10.02
N ALA A 282 4.34 -16.42 9.58
CA ALA A 282 3.78 -16.60 8.24
C ALA A 282 4.53 -15.78 7.17
N ALA A 283 5.25 -14.73 7.55
CA ALA A 283 6.00 -13.87 6.63
C ALA A 283 7.38 -13.49 7.19
N ASP A 284 8.32 -13.16 6.31
CA ASP A 284 9.64 -12.58 6.58
C ASP A 284 9.63 -11.07 6.35
N ILE A 285 8.72 -10.60 5.48
CA ILE A 285 8.55 -9.21 5.09
C ILE A 285 7.08 -8.86 5.20
N LEU A 286 6.77 -7.81 5.96
CA LEU A 286 5.41 -7.32 6.11
C LEU A 286 5.15 -6.18 5.12
N GLN A 287 4.00 -6.20 4.46
CA GLN A 287 3.66 -5.29 3.36
C GLN A 287 2.34 -4.53 3.63
N PRO A 288 2.24 -3.73 4.72
CA PRO A 288 1.02 -2.97 4.97
C PRO A 288 0.78 -1.94 3.85
N ASP A 289 -0.46 -1.85 3.38
CA ASP A 289 -0.93 -0.77 2.52
C ASP A 289 -1.56 0.33 3.39
N LEU A 290 -1.04 1.55 3.31
CA LEU A 290 -1.49 2.66 4.15
C LEU A 290 -2.92 3.11 3.86
N GLY A 291 -3.42 2.87 2.64
CA GLY A 291 -4.82 3.13 2.27
C GLY A 291 -5.80 2.05 2.76
N ILE A 292 -5.30 0.90 3.25
CA ILE A 292 -6.09 -0.27 3.65
C ILE A 292 -5.97 -0.57 5.13
N CYS A 293 -4.76 -0.58 5.69
CA CYS A 293 -4.48 -1.18 6.99
C CYS A 293 -4.83 -0.30 8.21
N GLY A 294 -5.21 0.97 8.02
CA GLY A 294 -5.56 1.91 9.10
C GLY A 294 -4.75 3.21 9.11
N GLY A 295 -4.12 3.56 7.99
CA GLY A 295 -3.39 4.80 7.80
C GLY A 295 -1.99 4.82 8.42
N ILE A 296 -1.42 6.00 8.54
CA ILE A 296 -0.06 6.22 9.10
C ILE A 296 -0.01 5.79 10.56
N THR A 297 -1.01 6.17 11.37
CA THR A 297 -1.07 5.83 12.80
C THR A 297 -0.97 4.32 13.03
N GLU A 298 -1.73 3.53 12.30
CA GLU A 298 -1.74 2.08 12.47
C GLU A 298 -0.49 1.43 11.88
N THR A 299 -0.01 1.94 10.75
CA THR A 299 1.21 1.40 10.13
C THR A 299 2.46 1.64 11.00
N MET A 300 2.52 2.74 11.75
CA MET A 300 3.58 2.94 12.75
C MET A 300 3.53 1.88 13.87
N ARG A 301 2.34 1.47 14.29
CA ARG A 301 2.18 0.37 15.27
C ARG A 301 2.61 -0.97 14.67
N ILE A 302 2.26 -1.23 13.41
CA ILE A 302 2.70 -2.41 12.67
C ILE A 302 4.24 -2.41 12.52
N ALA A 303 4.83 -1.29 12.18
CA ALA A 303 6.28 -1.14 12.06
C ALA A 303 7.01 -1.41 13.39
N ALA A 304 6.43 -1.01 14.52
CA ALA A 304 6.98 -1.32 15.84
C ALA A 304 6.93 -2.82 16.14
N LEU A 305 5.82 -3.51 15.78
CA LEU A 305 5.71 -4.97 15.92
C LEU A 305 6.72 -5.69 15.02
N ALA A 306 6.87 -5.27 13.76
CA ALA A 306 7.85 -5.81 12.82
C ALA A 306 9.27 -5.67 13.38
N SER A 307 9.64 -4.48 13.85
CA SER A 307 10.95 -4.20 14.46
C SER A 307 11.22 -5.08 15.67
N ALA A 308 10.24 -5.23 16.58
CA ALA A 308 10.38 -6.08 17.76
C ALA A 308 10.55 -7.58 17.40
N ALA A 309 10.00 -8.00 16.26
CA ALA A 309 10.11 -9.38 15.76
C ALA A 309 11.33 -9.59 14.82
N ASN A 310 12.17 -8.57 14.59
CA ASN A 310 13.25 -8.57 13.61
C ASN A 310 12.79 -8.90 12.18
N LEU A 311 11.58 -8.45 11.81
CA LEU A 311 11.04 -8.57 10.46
C LEU A 311 11.25 -7.27 9.69
N ARG A 312 11.40 -7.40 8.36
CA ARG A 312 11.48 -6.27 7.45
C ARG A 312 10.10 -5.75 7.12
N LEU A 313 10.03 -4.48 6.75
CA LEU A 313 8.84 -3.83 6.23
C LEU A 313 9.12 -3.34 4.79
N ALA A 314 8.24 -3.67 3.85
CA ALA A 314 8.23 -3.16 2.50
C ALA A 314 6.78 -2.77 2.16
N PRO A 315 6.33 -1.55 2.48
CA PRO A 315 4.92 -1.16 2.30
C PRO A 315 4.45 -1.41 0.87
N HIS A 316 3.24 -1.96 0.72
CA HIS A 316 2.56 -2.04 -0.56
C HIS A 316 2.13 -0.62 -0.97
N LEU A 317 2.55 -0.16 -2.16
CA LEU A 317 2.38 1.21 -2.63
C LEU A 317 1.71 1.30 -4.02
N TRP A 318 0.98 0.28 -4.43
CA TRP A 318 0.12 0.36 -5.60
C TRP A 318 -1.15 1.17 -5.26
N ALA A 319 -0.99 2.47 -5.09
CA ALA A 319 -2.00 3.40 -4.58
C ALA A 319 -2.02 4.69 -5.40
N GLY A 320 -2.87 5.63 -5.07
CA GLY A 320 -2.79 7.01 -5.56
C GLY A 320 -1.79 7.84 -4.77
N ALA A 321 -1.59 9.08 -5.19
CA ALA A 321 -0.56 9.95 -4.64
C ALA A 321 -0.65 10.21 -3.12
N PRO A 322 -1.84 10.35 -2.48
CA PRO A 322 -1.89 10.57 -1.05
C PRO A 322 -1.40 9.39 -0.20
N ALA A 323 -1.83 8.16 -0.53
CA ALA A 323 -1.36 6.98 0.19
C ALA A 323 0.10 6.64 -0.16
N PHE A 324 0.51 6.87 -1.41
CA PHE A 324 1.90 6.74 -1.83
C PHE A 324 2.82 7.68 -1.03
N ALA A 325 2.51 8.98 -0.97
CA ALA A 325 3.26 9.95 -0.18
C ALA A 325 3.32 9.57 1.31
N ALA A 326 2.18 9.14 1.88
CA ALA A 326 2.13 8.65 3.26
C ALA A 326 3.10 7.47 3.48
N GLY A 327 3.16 6.53 2.53
CA GLY A 327 4.12 5.41 2.54
C GLY A 327 5.57 5.86 2.51
N LEU A 328 5.90 6.88 1.71
CA LEU A 328 7.25 7.45 1.67
C LEU A 328 7.66 8.06 3.02
N HIS A 329 6.77 8.83 3.64
CA HIS A 329 7.02 9.42 4.97
C HIS A 329 7.20 8.36 6.06
N LEU A 330 6.34 7.34 6.07
CA LEU A 330 6.45 6.21 6.99
C LEU A 330 7.78 5.49 6.80
N ALA A 331 8.13 5.16 5.55
CA ALA A 331 9.34 4.43 5.22
C ALA A 331 10.61 5.18 5.66
N ALA A 332 10.62 6.50 5.49
CA ALA A 332 11.72 7.34 5.93
C ALA A 332 11.88 7.33 7.46
N ALA A 333 10.79 7.28 8.21
CA ALA A 333 10.78 7.32 9.67
C ALA A 333 10.96 5.94 10.32
N SER A 334 10.60 4.85 9.62
CA SER A 334 10.65 3.49 10.18
C SER A 334 12.00 2.80 9.92
N PRO A 335 12.73 2.35 10.95
CA PRO A 335 13.96 1.57 10.76
C PRO A 335 13.71 0.19 10.14
N ALA A 336 12.51 -0.38 10.29
CA ALA A 336 12.15 -1.68 9.73
C ALA A 336 11.96 -1.66 8.20
N THR A 337 11.64 -0.51 7.61
CA THR A 337 11.46 -0.39 6.16
C THR A 337 12.80 -0.41 5.44
N HIS A 338 12.94 -1.25 4.41
CA HIS A 338 14.20 -1.40 3.69
C HIS A 338 14.10 -1.01 2.21
N ILE A 339 12.95 -1.14 1.58
CA ILE A 339 12.74 -0.85 0.15
C ILE A 339 11.29 -0.38 -0.08
N LEU A 340 11.07 0.36 -1.16
CA LEU A 340 9.79 0.95 -1.54
C LEU A 340 9.31 0.40 -2.88
N GLU A 341 8.02 0.13 -2.99
CA GLU A 341 7.38 -0.22 -4.25
C GLU A 341 7.26 1.00 -5.16
N PHE A 342 7.59 0.85 -6.43
CA PHE A 342 7.29 1.81 -7.48
C PHE A 342 6.64 1.12 -8.67
N SER A 343 5.33 1.30 -8.81
CA SER A 343 4.57 0.70 -9.91
C SER A 343 4.97 1.32 -11.25
N LEU A 344 5.24 0.47 -12.25
CA LEU A 344 5.43 0.86 -13.66
C LEU A 344 4.21 0.56 -14.53
N GLY A 345 3.13 0.03 -13.96
CA GLY A 345 1.82 -0.02 -14.59
C GLY A 345 1.21 1.38 -14.76
N ALA A 346 0.19 1.47 -15.61
CA ALA A 346 -0.52 2.73 -15.79
C ALA A 346 -1.26 3.12 -14.50
N ASN A 347 -0.78 4.15 -13.83
CA ASN A 347 -1.40 4.67 -12.62
C ASN A 347 -1.45 6.22 -12.65
N PRO A 348 -2.46 6.81 -13.31
CA PRO A 348 -2.62 8.26 -13.35
C PRO A 348 -2.88 8.88 -11.97
N MET A 349 -3.34 8.10 -10.99
CA MET A 349 -3.58 8.60 -9.62
C MET A 349 -2.28 8.94 -8.87
N ILE A 350 -1.14 8.34 -9.25
CA ILE A 350 0.17 8.73 -8.70
C ILE A 350 0.73 9.95 -9.44
N HIS A 351 0.60 9.96 -10.78
CA HIS A 351 1.41 10.85 -11.61
C HIS A 351 0.67 12.11 -12.08
N GLU A 352 -0.67 12.08 -12.15
CA GLU A 352 -1.47 13.15 -12.75
C GLU A 352 -2.41 13.84 -11.75
N LEU A 353 -2.71 13.20 -10.61
CA LEU A 353 -3.58 13.75 -9.56
C LEU A 353 -2.94 14.92 -8.81
N ILE A 354 -1.62 15.03 -8.82
CA ILE A 354 -0.85 16.03 -8.06
C ILE A 354 -0.01 16.91 -8.97
N GLU A 355 0.41 18.07 -8.46
CA GLU A 355 1.31 18.98 -9.17
C GLU A 355 2.76 18.49 -9.17
N GLU A 356 3.18 17.84 -8.10
CA GLU A 356 4.50 17.28 -7.90
C GLU A 356 4.67 15.97 -8.70
N SER A 357 5.88 15.49 -8.80
CA SER A 357 6.18 14.19 -9.40
C SER A 357 7.01 13.33 -8.46
N PHE A 358 6.68 12.04 -8.41
CA PHE A 358 7.53 11.04 -7.78
C PHE A 358 8.41 10.42 -8.86
N THR A 359 9.73 10.60 -8.72
CA THR A 359 10.71 10.08 -9.69
C THR A 359 11.69 9.15 -9.01
N VAL A 360 12.09 8.10 -9.73
CA VAL A 360 13.17 7.21 -9.34
C VAL A 360 14.41 7.56 -10.14
N GLU A 361 15.51 7.80 -9.46
CA GLU A 361 16.80 8.08 -10.05
C GLU A 361 17.87 7.23 -9.36
N GLY A 362 18.62 6.47 -10.14
CA GLY A 362 19.61 5.53 -9.61
C GLY A 362 18.99 4.50 -8.67
N GLY A 363 17.79 4.00 -8.98
CA GLY A 363 17.07 3.06 -8.14
C GLY A 363 16.52 3.62 -6.82
N MET A 364 16.55 4.96 -6.63
CA MET A 364 16.20 5.60 -5.38
C MET A 364 15.04 6.58 -5.54
N LEU A 365 14.06 6.52 -4.61
CA LEU A 365 12.97 7.49 -4.45
C LEU A 365 13.36 8.59 -3.47
N THR A 366 13.11 9.85 -3.83
CA THR A 366 13.27 11.00 -2.94
C THR A 366 12.05 11.13 -2.03
N ILE A 367 12.29 11.30 -0.73
CA ILE A 367 11.23 11.50 0.27
C ILE A 367 10.76 12.95 0.23
N PRO A 368 9.43 13.23 0.16
CA PRO A 368 8.91 14.59 0.16
C PRO A 368 9.35 15.39 1.39
N ASP A 369 9.72 16.66 1.21
CA ASP A 369 10.27 17.52 2.27
C ASP A 369 9.43 18.79 2.53
N ARG A 370 8.28 18.94 1.84
CA ARG A 370 7.32 20.02 2.05
C ARG A 370 6.37 19.70 3.21
N PRO A 371 5.74 20.72 3.83
CA PRO A 371 4.79 20.51 4.93
C PRO A 371 3.66 19.52 4.60
N GLY A 372 3.28 18.72 5.57
CA GLY A 372 2.29 17.67 5.43
C GLY A 372 2.84 16.49 4.64
N LEU A 373 2.03 15.96 3.71
CA LEU A 373 2.43 14.91 2.76
C LEU A 373 3.36 15.45 1.65
N GLY A 374 3.51 16.77 1.54
CA GLY A 374 4.35 17.40 0.53
C GLY A 374 3.75 17.38 -0.88
N ILE A 375 2.45 17.16 -1.03
CA ILE A 375 1.73 17.09 -2.30
C ILE A 375 0.62 18.14 -2.40
N THR A 376 0.30 18.54 -3.64
CA THR A 376 -0.77 19.47 -3.99
C THR A 376 -1.72 18.81 -4.96
N ILE A 377 -2.99 18.66 -4.60
CA ILE A 377 -4.00 18.04 -5.47
C ILE A 377 -4.36 18.97 -6.62
N ARG A 378 -4.43 18.42 -7.82
CA ARG A 378 -4.90 19.14 -9.02
C ARG A 378 -6.42 19.12 -9.09
N GLU A 379 -7.04 20.27 -8.84
CA GLU A 379 -8.50 20.39 -8.81
C GLU A 379 -9.14 20.17 -10.20
N ASP A 380 -8.46 20.52 -11.27
CA ASP A 380 -8.89 20.24 -12.63
C ASP A 380 -8.98 18.72 -12.91
N PHE A 381 -8.03 17.95 -12.37
CA PHE A 381 -8.06 16.49 -12.46
C PHE A 381 -9.23 15.91 -11.67
N VAL A 382 -9.41 16.36 -10.42
CA VAL A 382 -10.54 15.93 -9.59
C VAL A 382 -11.89 16.24 -10.24
N GLY A 383 -12.06 17.47 -10.76
CA GLY A 383 -13.28 17.87 -11.46
C GLY A 383 -13.58 17.02 -12.71
N ARG A 384 -12.55 16.59 -13.43
CA ARG A 384 -12.68 15.79 -14.65
C ARG A 384 -13.04 14.33 -14.37
N TYR A 385 -12.50 13.74 -13.32
CA TYR A 385 -12.55 12.30 -13.07
C TYR A 385 -13.39 11.90 -11.85
N ARG A 386 -14.02 12.87 -11.19
CA ARG A 386 -15.00 12.59 -10.14
C ARG A 386 -16.16 11.80 -10.73
N LYS A 387 -16.35 10.59 -10.24
CA LYS A 387 -17.51 9.77 -10.61
C LYS A 387 -18.76 10.33 -9.92
N THR A 388 -19.71 10.75 -10.72
CA THR A 388 -21.07 11.07 -10.24
C THR A 388 -21.85 9.76 -10.22
N GLY A 389 -22.41 9.43 -9.04
CA GLY A 389 -23.23 8.22 -8.85
C GLY A 389 -24.51 8.22 -9.66
#